data_d1ff2ed00a78d3c863da3cebfeccb9f8
#
_entry.id   d1ff2ed00a78d3c863da3cebfeccb9f8
#
_cell.length_a   1.000
_cell.length_b   1.000
_cell.length_c   1.000
_cell.angle_alpha   90.00
_cell.angle_beta   90.00
_cell.angle_gamma   90.00
#
_symmetry.space_group_name_H-M   'P 1'
#
loop_
_entity.id
_entity.type
_entity.pdbx_description
1 polymer ?
#
loop_
_entity_poly.entity_id
_entity_poly.type
_entity_poly.pdbx_seq_one_letter_code
_entity_poly.pdbx_strand_id
1 'polypeptide(L)'
;MGGVSTQADTNAVITTSGPDKPGVSAAFFRVLASHNATLVDVEQAIFSGRITLAAHTRIPGARAEQIAQGLRNTLSIYGQQVSVDLREEESTARARSSYVVVLMGTQVTAHHMEEVARVLANFDANIDRIRGLSTSPLTGLELFLSLDGSAAPVRQALAELAQQIGIDIAIEPAGLGRRSKRLVCFDCDSTLIQGEVIEMLAAHAGKENEVAAVTARAMRGELDFEASL
;
A
#
# COMPACT_ATOMS: atom_id res chain seq x y z
N MET A 1 -57.01 1.76 0.07
CA MET A 1 -55.75 1.66 0.82
C MET A 1 -54.80 0.84 -0.05
N GLY A 2 -53.98 1.54 -0.84
CA GLY A 2 -52.96 0.91 -1.69
C GLY A 2 -51.71 0.61 -0.86
N GLY A 3 -51.44 -0.68 -0.69
CA GLY A 3 -50.19 -1.11 -0.08
C GLY A 3 -49.00 -0.65 -0.93
N VAL A 4 -48.16 0.23 -0.42
CA VAL A 4 -46.87 0.53 -1.00
C VAL A 4 -46.04 -0.74 -0.77
N SER A 5 -45.87 -1.53 -1.84
CA SER A 5 -44.88 -2.61 -1.86
C SER A 5 -43.51 -1.96 -1.68
N THR A 6 -42.97 -1.99 -0.48
CA THR A 6 -41.56 -1.70 -0.21
C THR A 6 -40.75 -2.79 -0.87
N GLN A 7 -40.39 -2.56 -2.12
CA GLN A 7 -39.44 -3.42 -2.81
C GLN A 7 -38.13 -3.36 -2.02
N ALA A 8 -37.59 -4.53 -1.67
CA ALA A 8 -36.39 -4.67 -0.87
C ALA A 8 -35.20 -3.95 -1.55
N ASP A 9 -34.43 -3.20 -0.76
CA ASP A 9 -33.18 -2.64 -1.20
C ASP A 9 -32.21 -3.77 -1.55
N THR A 10 -31.44 -3.55 -2.59
CA THR A 10 -30.42 -4.49 -3.07
C THR A 10 -29.05 -3.87 -2.89
N ASN A 11 -28.08 -4.66 -2.44
CA ASN A 11 -26.70 -4.25 -2.38
C ASN A 11 -26.09 -4.21 -3.79
N ALA A 12 -25.35 -3.16 -4.09
CA ALA A 12 -24.66 -3.00 -5.36
C ALA A 12 -23.26 -2.46 -5.15
N VAL A 13 -22.29 -3.05 -5.82
CA VAL A 13 -20.93 -2.47 -5.97
C VAL A 13 -20.88 -1.79 -7.33
N ILE A 14 -20.73 -0.47 -7.31
CA ILE A 14 -20.70 0.37 -8.50
C ILE A 14 -19.29 0.91 -8.65
N THR A 15 -18.66 0.63 -9.79
CA THR A 15 -17.30 1.08 -10.08
C THR A 15 -17.28 1.93 -11.34
N THR A 16 -16.56 3.03 -11.32
CA THR A 16 -16.21 3.78 -12.54
C THR A 16 -14.71 3.94 -12.65
N SER A 17 -14.19 3.88 -13.87
CA SER A 17 -12.78 4.12 -14.17
C SER A 17 -12.60 4.84 -15.49
N GLY A 18 -11.62 5.75 -15.54
CA GLY A 18 -11.34 6.53 -16.74
C GLY A 18 -10.34 7.67 -16.51
N PRO A 19 -10.24 8.63 -17.43
CA PRO A 19 -9.42 9.81 -17.24
C PRO A 19 -9.83 10.60 -16.00
N ASP A 20 -8.85 11.04 -15.19
CA ASP A 20 -9.13 11.92 -14.06
C ASP A 20 -9.49 13.32 -14.56
N LYS A 21 -10.70 13.73 -14.26
CA LYS A 21 -11.23 15.07 -14.63
C LYS A 21 -12.07 15.64 -13.51
N PRO A 22 -11.99 16.97 -13.28
CA PRO A 22 -12.91 17.65 -12.37
C PRO A 22 -14.36 17.35 -12.73
N GLY A 23 -15.18 17.02 -11.74
CA GLY A 23 -16.61 16.77 -11.92
C GLY A 23 -17.00 15.30 -12.02
N VAL A 24 -16.09 14.36 -12.23
CA VAL A 24 -16.38 12.91 -12.30
C VAL A 24 -17.07 12.44 -11.03
N SER A 25 -16.50 12.68 -9.85
CA SER A 25 -17.09 12.25 -8.58
C SER A 25 -18.43 12.92 -8.32
N ALA A 26 -18.56 14.23 -8.64
CA ALA A 26 -19.81 14.95 -8.49
C ALA A 26 -20.92 14.38 -9.40
N ALA A 27 -20.59 14.04 -10.63
CA ALA A 27 -21.51 13.42 -11.58
C ALA A 27 -21.95 12.03 -11.13
N PHE A 28 -21.01 11.24 -10.64
CA PHE A 28 -21.27 9.89 -10.09
C PHE A 28 -22.25 9.96 -8.90
N PHE A 29 -21.94 10.74 -7.88
CA PHE A 29 -22.80 10.85 -6.70
C PHE A 29 -24.15 11.53 -6.98
N ARG A 30 -24.23 12.44 -7.95
CA ARG A 30 -25.48 13.06 -8.37
C ARG A 30 -26.49 12.01 -8.87
N VAL A 31 -26.06 11.06 -9.68
CA VAL A 31 -26.93 9.98 -10.16
C VAL A 31 -27.39 9.11 -9.01
N LEU A 32 -26.49 8.71 -8.11
CA LEU A 32 -26.86 7.91 -6.94
C LEU A 32 -27.86 8.64 -6.04
N ALA A 33 -27.64 9.92 -5.79
CA ALA A 33 -28.51 10.76 -4.97
C ALA A 33 -29.91 10.91 -5.58
N SER A 34 -30.01 11.07 -6.90
CA SER A 34 -31.32 11.18 -7.58
C SER A 34 -32.19 9.92 -7.47
N HIS A 35 -31.58 8.80 -7.10
CA HIS A 35 -32.28 7.52 -6.88
C HIS A 35 -32.36 7.10 -5.40
N ASN A 36 -32.02 8.02 -4.48
CA ASN A 36 -31.98 7.78 -3.03
C ASN A 36 -31.09 6.57 -2.63
N ALA A 37 -29.98 6.36 -3.32
CA ALA A 37 -29.02 5.33 -2.97
C ALA A 37 -28.33 5.66 -1.64
N THR A 38 -28.20 4.67 -0.77
CA THR A 38 -27.47 4.79 0.50
C THR A 38 -26.05 4.28 0.31
N LEU A 39 -25.05 5.09 0.68
CA LEU A 39 -23.65 4.70 0.64
C LEU A 39 -23.32 3.85 1.87
N VAL A 40 -22.75 2.67 1.63
CA VAL A 40 -22.23 1.77 2.66
C VAL A 40 -20.72 1.95 2.81
N ASP A 41 -19.99 1.99 1.67
CA ASP A 41 -18.55 2.24 1.61
C ASP A 41 -18.18 2.90 0.28
N VAL A 42 -17.09 3.68 0.29
CA VAL A 42 -16.60 4.38 -0.90
C VAL A 42 -15.08 4.37 -0.93
N GLU A 43 -14.51 4.06 -2.07
CA GLU A 43 -13.08 4.18 -2.32
C GLU A 43 -12.79 4.89 -3.63
N GLN A 44 -11.85 5.82 -3.61
CA GLN A 44 -11.36 6.52 -4.79
C GLN A 44 -9.84 6.47 -4.83
N ALA A 45 -9.31 6.14 -5.98
CA ALA A 45 -7.88 6.19 -6.25
C ALA A 45 -7.61 6.91 -7.56
N ILE A 46 -6.52 7.71 -7.58
CA ILE A 46 -6.00 8.33 -8.79
C ILE A 46 -4.60 7.77 -9.01
N PHE A 47 -4.38 7.23 -10.20
CA PHE A 47 -3.09 6.69 -10.59
C PHE A 47 -2.79 7.06 -12.06
N SER A 48 -1.63 7.71 -12.28
CA SER A 48 -1.16 8.10 -13.62
C SER A 48 -2.22 8.82 -14.46
N GLY A 49 -2.94 9.80 -13.86
CA GLY A 49 -3.97 10.59 -14.55
C GLY A 49 -5.27 9.83 -14.83
N ARG A 50 -5.46 8.68 -14.21
CA ARG A 50 -6.71 7.91 -14.26
C ARG A 50 -7.32 7.80 -12.87
N ILE A 51 -8.64 7.97 -12.79
CA ILE A 51 -9.44 7.79 -11.59
C ILE A 51 -10.11 6.41 -11.62
N THR A 52 -10.14 5.75 -10.47
CA THR A 52 -11.05 4.65 -10.18
C THR A 52 -11.86 5.05 -8.94
N LEU A 53 -13.17 5.02 -9.04
CA LEU A 53 -14.09 5.29 -7.95
C LEU A 53 -15.03 4.10 -7.81
N ALA A 54 -15.06 3.49 -6.65
CA ALA A 54 -15.93 2.39 -6.30
C ALA A 54 -16.82 2.78 -5.11
N ALA A 55 -18.09 2.44 -5.19
CA ALA A 55 -19.05 2.62 -4.09
C ALA A 55 -19.83 1.34 -3.84
N HIS A 56 -19.82 0.89 -2.60
CA HIS A 56 -20.79 -0.10 -2.12
C HIS A 56 -22.02 0.67 -1.67
N THR A 57 -23.17 0.32 -2.25
CA THR A 57 -24.43 1.06 -2.06
C THR A 57 -25.57 0.13 -1.80
N ARG A 58 -26.57 0.59 -1.06
CA ARG A 58 -27.92 0.01 -1.08
C ARG A 58 -28.79 0.85 -2.01
N ILE A 59 -29.42 0.19 -2.97
CA ILE A 59 -30.26 0.82 -3.99
C ILE A 59 -31.62 0.13 -4.04
N PRO A 60 -32.70 0.83 -4.42
CA PRO A 60 -33.96 0.18 -4.71
C PRO A 60 -33.80 -0.81 -5.86
N GLY A 61 -33.99 -2.11 -5.60
CA GLY A 61 -33.68 -3.19 -6.56
C GLY A 61 -34.38 -3.03 -7.92
N ALA A 62 -35.61 -2.53 -7.92
CA ALA A 62 -36.34 -2.21 -9.16
C ALA A 62 -35.72 -1.11 -10.02
N ARG A 63 -34.80 -0.33 -9.48
CA ARG A 63 -34.16 0.78 -10.17
C ARG A 63 -32.70 0.53 -10.55
N ALA A 64 -32.19 -0.65 -10.27
CA ALA A 64 -30.77 -0.96 -10.50
C ALA A 64 -30.33 -0.68 -11.94
N GLU A 65 -31.11 -1.13 -12.93
CA GLU A 65 -30.78 -0.89 -14.34
C GLU A 65 -30.91 0.60 -14.73
N GLN A 66 -31.89 1.31 -14.17
CA GLN A 66 -32.03 2.75 -14.41
C GLN A 66 -30.81 3.52 -13.86
N ILE A 67 -30.36 3.15 -12.67
CA ILE A 67 -29.15 3.74 -12.05
C ILE A 67 -27.93 3.41 -12.91
N ALA A 68 -27.76 2.17 -13.33
CA ALA A 68 -26.65 1.76 -14.18
C ALA A 68 -26.63 2.54 -15.50
N GLN A 69 -27.77 2.66 -16.17
CA GLN A 69 -27.88 3.42 -17.41
C GLN A 69 -27.67 4.92 -17.21
N GLY A 70 -28.22 5.49 -16.13
CA GLY A 70 -28.02 6.89 -15.75
C GLY A 70 -26.54 7.21 -15.52
N LEU A 71 -25.82 6.33 -14.83
CA LEU A 71 -24.37 6.46 -14.62
C LEU A 71 -23.59 6.36 -15.94
N ARG A 72 -23.88 5.34 -16.77
CA ARG A 72 -23.21 5.20 -18.08
C ARG A 72 -23.40 6.47 -18.93
N ASN A 73 -24.63 6.96 -19.04
CA ASN A 73 -24.92 8.15 -19.83
C ASN A 73 -24.23 9.41 -19.28
N THR A 74 -24.32 9.62 -17.96
CA THR A 74 -23.77 10.82 -17.32
C THR A 74 -22.24 10.84 -17.33
N LEU A 75 -21.61 9.68 -17.14
CA LEU A 75 -20.15 9.58 -17.00
C LEU A 75 -19.43 9.38 -18.33
N SER A 76 -20.15 9.03 -19.41
CA SER A 76 -19.59 8.89 -20.76
C SER A 76 -18.91 10.16 -21.26
N ILE A 77 -19.44 11.34 -20.94
CA ILE A 77 -18.87 12.66 -21.34
C ILE A 77 -17.47 12.89 -20.73
N TYR A 78 -17.18 12.23 -19.61
CA TYR A 78 -15.86 12.26 -18.96
C TYR A 78 -14.93 11.15 -19.47
N GLY A 79 -15.42 10.27 -20.34
CA GLY A 79 -14.68 9.10 -20.84
C GLY A 79 -14.55 7.97 -19.79
N GLN A 80 -15.54 7.90 -18.88
CA GLN A 80 -15.57 6.88 -17.82
C GLN A 80 -16.25 5.58 -18.31
N GLN A 81 -15.72 4.46 -17.88
CA GLN A 81 -16.38 3.15 -17.95
C GLN A 81 -17.08 2.87 -16.62
N VAL A 82 -18.28 2.31 -16.66
CA VAL A 82 -19.09 2.02 -15.47
C VAL A 82 -19.42 0.53 -15.43
N SER A 83 -19.18 -0.09 -14.27
CA SER A 83 -19.62 -1.43 -13.92
C SER A 83 -20.57 -1.35 -12.73
N VAL A 84 -21.66 -2.14 -12.76
CA VAL A 84 -22.61 -2.30 -11.66
C VAL A 84 -22.76 -3.79 -11.39
N ASP A 85 -22.43 -4.20 -10.19
CA ASP A 85 -22.43 -5.57 -9.72
C ASP A 85 -23.42 -5.70 -8.55
N LEU A 86 -24.51 -6.40 -8.77
CA LEU A 86 -25.54 -6.60 -7.74
C LEU A 86 -25.12 -7.74 -6.82
N ARG A 87 -25.27 -7.54 -5.51
CA ARG A 87 -24.89 -8.50 -4.48
C ARG A 87 -26.12 -8.93 -3.69
N GLU A 88 -26.31 -10.23 -3.50
CA GLU A 88 -27.40 -10.77 -2.70
C GLU A 88 -27.12 -10.64 -1.20
N GLU A 89 -25.86 -10.64 -0.79
CA GLU A 89 -25.45 -10.56 0.62
C GLU A 89 -24.86 -9.19 0.96
N GLU A 90 -25.06 -8.75 2.21
CA GLU A 90 -24.29 -7.65 2.75
C GLU A 90 -22.80 -8.04 2.75
N SER A 91 -21.99 -7.26 2.04
CA SER A 91 -20.55 -7.41 2.15
C SER A 91 -20.16 -7.22 3.62
N THR A 92 -19.60 -8.25 4.22
CA THR A 92 -19.02 -8.14 5.56
C THR A 92 -18.09 -6.93 5.60
N ALA A 93 -18.19 -6.16 6.69
CA ALA A 93 -17.37 -4.98 6.91
C ALA A 93 -15.92 -5.31 6.53
N ARG A 94 -15.30 -4.41 5.74
CA ARG A 94 -13.92 -4.54 5.27
C ARG A 94 -13.03 -4.98 6.41
N ALA A 95 -12.43 -6.16 6.31
CA ALA A 95 -11.46 -6.62 7.29
C ALA A 95 -10.34 -5.55 7.35
N ARG A 96 -10.07 -5.05 8.54
CA ARG A 96 -8.96 -4.10 8.71
C ARG A 96 -7.68 -4.88 8.49
N SER A 97 -6.82 -4.38 7.59
CA SER A 97 -5.50 -4.96 7.40
C SER A 97 -4.78 -5.10 8.74
N SER A 98 -4.32 -6.30 9.04
CA SER A 98 -3.67 -6.64 10.32
C SER A 98 -2.17 -6.37 10.29
N TYR A 99 -1.56 -6.42 9.10
CA TYR A 99 -0.12 -6.23 8.89
C TYR A 99 0.16 -5.36 7.67
N VAL A 100 1.39 -4.86 7.62
CA VAL A 100 1.94 -4.15 6.46
C VAL A 100 3.28 -4.77 6.11
N VAL A 101 3.45 -5.14 4.84
CA VAL A 101 4.75 -5.50 4.27
C VAL A 101 5.32 -4.29 3.54
N VAL A 102 6.56 -3.96 3.84
CA VAL A 102 7.32 -2.91 3.15
C VAL A 102 8.38 -3.57 2.29
N LEU A 103 8.42 -3.21 1.02
CA LEU A 103 9.45 -3.61 0.07
C LEU A 103 10.30 -2.39 -0.26
N MET A 104 11.62 -2.56 -0.29
CA MET A 104 12.54 -1.49 -0.64
C MET A 104 13.71 -2.02 -1.46
N GLY A 105 14.11 -1.28 -2.48
CA GLY A 105 15.26 -1.61 -3.32
C GLY A 105 15.56 -0.51 -4.32
N THR A 106 16.71 -0.57 -4.96
CA THR A 106 17.05 0.36 -6.06
C THR A 106 16.03 0.26 -7.18
N GLN A 107 15.51 -0.93 -7.41
CA GLN A 107 14.42 -1.19 -8.35
C GLN A 107 13.57 -2.36 -7.83
N VAL A 108 12.27 -2.16 -7.67
CA VAL A 108 11.31 -3.23 -7.41
C VAL A 108 10.62 -3.58 -8.72
N THR A 109 10.83 -4.81 -9.20
CA THR A 109 10.30 -5.31 -10.48
C THR A 109 8.99 -6.08 -10.29
N ALA A 110 8.29 -6.37 -11.41
CA ALA A 110 7.12 -7.25 -11.38
C ALA A 110 7.45 -8.67 -10.87
N HIS A 111 8.67 -9.17 -11.14
CA HIS A 111 9.12 -10.46 -10.61
C HIS A 111 9.24 -10.44 -9.08
N HIS A 112 9.80 -9.38 -8.49
CA HIS A 112 9.84 -9.23 -7.04
C HIS A 112 8.42 -9.24 -6.44
N MET A 113 7.48 -8.56 -7.07
CA MET A 113 6.08 -8.53 -6.63
C MET A 113 5.38 -9.88 -6.75
N GLU A 114 5.66 -10.63 -7.81
CA GLU A 114 5.15 -11.99 -8.01
C GLU A 114 5.61 -12.91 -6.89
N GLU A 115 6.92 -12.94 -6.61
CA GLU A 115 7.49 -13.79 -5.58
C GLU A 115 6.95 -13.47 -4.18
N VAL A 116 6.86 -12.18 -3.85
CA VAL A 116 6.27 -11.73 -2.58
C VAL A 116 4.81 -12.14 -2.49
N ALA A 117 4.01 -11.90 -3.52
CA ALA A 117 2.59 -12.27 -3.54
C ALA A 117 2.39 -13.78 -3.42
N ARG A 118 3.26 -14.58 -4.05
CA ARG A 118 3.24 -16.04 -3.97
C ARG A 118 3.55 -16.53 -2.54
N VAL A 119 4.55 -15.95 -1.89
CA VAL A 119 4.83 -16.27 -0.48
C VAL A 119 3.64 -15.92 0.40
N LEU A 120 3.06 -14.72 0.26
CA LEU A 120 1.91 -14.31 1.04
C LEU A 120 0.70 -15.23 0.84
N ALA A 121 0.42 -15.62 -0.40
CA ALA A 121 -0.68 -16.54 -0.72
C ALA A 121 -0.50 -17.93 -0.06
N ASN A 122 0.72 -18.43 0.08
CA ASN A 122 0.99 -19.71 0.76
C ASN A 122 0.63 -19.69 2.26
N PHE A 123 0.43 -18.51 2.84
CA PHE A 123 0.00 -18.31 4.23
C PHE A 123 -1.43 -17.76 4.33
N ASP A 124 -2.22 -17.87 3.26
CA ASP A 124 -3.58 -17.30 3.18
C ASP A 124 -3.66 -15.80 3.52
N ALA A 125 -2.55 -15.09 3.35
CA ALA A 125 -2.50 -13.64 3.53
C ALA A 125 -3.04 -12.93 2.28
N ASN A 126 -4.10 -12.14 2.46
CA ASN A 126 -4.67 -11.34 1.37
C ASN A 126 -3.99 -9.97 1.28
N ILE A 127 -3.65 -9.54 0.08
CA ILE A 127 -3.18 -8.17 -0.18
C ILE A 127 -4.41 -7.28 -0.40
N ASP A 128 -4.72 -6.46 0.60
CA ASP A 128 -5.90 -5.59 0.57
C ASP A 128 -5.64 -4.31 -0.22
N ARG A 129 -4.39 -3.82 -0.20
CA ARG A 129 -3.99 -2.59 -0.86
C ARG A 129 -2.48 -2.54 -1.07
N ILE A 130 -2.06 -1.93 -2.19
CA ILE A 130 -0.66 -1.61 -2.48
C ILE A 130 -0.53 -0.11 -2.59
N ARG A 131 0.53 0.47 -2.00
CA ARG A 131 0.83 1.90 -2.08
C ARG A 131 2.32 2.12 -2.37
N GLY A 132 2.61 2.99 -3.34
CA GLY A 132 3.96 3.50 -3.54
C GLY A 132 4.38 4.45 -2.42
N LEU A 133 5.61 4.31 -1.93
CA LEU A 133 6.23 5.21 -0.95
C LEU A 133 7.22 6.15 -1.62
N SER A 134 8.05 5.62 -2.52
CA SER A 134 9.10 6.34 -3.23
C SER A 134 9.38 5.69 -4.58
N THR A 135 9.98 6.47 -5.49
CA THR A 135 10.33 5.99 -6.84
C THR A 135 11.80 6.20 -7.18
N SER A 136 12.49 7.12 -6.51
CA SER A 136 13.91 7.43 -6.75
C SER A 136 14.53 8.10 -5.52
N PRO A 137 15.76 7.79 -5.14
CA PRO A 137 16.66 6.82 -5.75
C PRO A 137 16.32 5.36 -5.41
N LEU A 138 15.44 5.14 -4.45
CA LEU A 138 14.95 3.82 -4.04
C LEU A 138 13.45 3.70 -4.33
N THR A 139 13.05 2.57 -4.90
CA THR A 139 11.64 2.20 -5.01
C THR A 139 11.19 1.61 -3.69
N GLY A 140 10.16 2.20 -3.10
CA GLY A 140 9.51 1.72 -1.88
C GLY A 140 8.03 1.43 -2.13
N LEU A 141 7.55 0.27 -1.68
CA LEU A 141 6.15 -0.13 -1.75
C LEU A 141 5.66 -0.60 -0.38
N GLU A 142 4.40 -0.30 -0.06
CA GLU A 142 3.68 -0.87 1.08
C GLU A 142 2.54 -1.75 0.59
N LEU A 143 2.47 -2.97 1.12
CA LEU A 143 1.37 -3.91 0.93
C LEU A 143 0.63 -4.05 2.25
N PHE A 144 -0.62 -3.63 2.28
CA PHE A 144 -1.49 -3.81 3.43
C PHE A 144 -2.13 -5.19 3.34
N LEU A 145 -2.08 -5.95 4.41
CA LEU A 145 -2.47 -7.36 4.43
C LEU A 145 -3.53 -7.65 5.49
N SER A 146 -4.49 -8.48 5.11
CA SER A 146 -5.30 -9.25 6.05
C SER A 146 -4.67 -10.63 6.20
N LEU A 147 -4.28 -10.96 7.43
CA LEU A 147 -3.69 -12.25 7.80
C LEU A 147 -4.30 -12.70 9.13
N ASP A 148 -4.83 -13.91 9.16
CA ASP A 148 -5.31 -14.53 10.38
C ASP A 148 -4.16 -15.20 11.13
N GLY A 149 -4.03 -14.89 12.41
CA GLY A 149 -3.03 -15.50 13.28
C GLY A 149 -1.69 -14.74 13.34
N SER A 150 -0.60 -15.50 13.53
CA SER A 150 0.74 -14.95 13.77
C SER A 150 1.49 -14.65 12.49
N ALA A 151 2.09 -13.46 12.39
CA ALA A 151 2.98 -13.13 11.29
C ALA A 151 4.39 -13.74 11.38
N ALA A 152 4.72 -14.49 12.43
CA ALA A 152 6.08 -15.01 12.60
C ALA A 152 6.53 -15.95 11.47
N PRO A 153 5.72 -16.92 11.01
CA PRO A 153 6.10 -17.77 9.87
C PRO A 153 6.23 -16.96 8.57
N VAL A 154 5.32 -16.01 8.34
CA VAL A 154 5.36 -15.13 7.17
C VAL A 154 6.63 -14.27 7.18
N ARG A 155 7.00 -13.72 8.33
CA ARG A 155 8.24 -12.93 8.49
C ARG A 155 9.47 -13.75 8.13
N GLN A 156 9.56 -14.99 8.58
CA GLN A 156 10.68 -15.84 8.26
C GLN A 156 10.75 -16.10 6.75
N ALA A 157 9.67 -16.51 6.12
CA ALA A 157 9.61 -16.79 4.69
C ALA A 157 9.95 -15.55 3.84
N LEU A 158 9.46 -14.37 4.25
CA LEU A 158 9.80 -13.11 3.56
C LEU A 158 11.26 -12.71 3.75
N ALA A 159 11.87 -12.99 4.92
CA ALA A 159 13.29 -12.74 5.14
C ALA A 159 14.20 -13.64 4.29
N GLU A 160 13.83 -14.91 4.15
CA GLU A 160 14.52 -15.85 3.25
C GLU A 160 14.37 -15.42 1.79
N LEU A 161 13.18 -15.01 1.38
CA LEU A 161 12.93 -14.49 0.05
C LEU A 161 13.75 -13.22 -0.25
N ALA A 162 13.81 -12.27 0.70
CA ALA A 162 14.56 -11.03 0.56
C ALA A 162 16.03 -11.28 0.17
N GLN A 163 16.66 -12.26 0.80
CA GLN A 163 18.04 -12.66 0.49
C GLN A 163 18.17 -13.25 -0.92
N GLN A 164 17.14 -13.99 -1.39
CA GLN A 164 17.16 -14.65 -2.69
C GLN A 164 16.99 -13.64 -3.85
N ILE A 165 16.10 -12.65 -3.67
CA ILE A 165 15.74 -11.71 -4.74
C ILE A 165 16.46 -10.36 -4.63
N GLY A 166 17.24 -10.12 -3.58
CA GLY A 166 18.11 -8.95 -3.45
C GLY A 166 17.37 -7.63 -3.22
N ILE A 167 16.24 -7.65 -2.51
CA ILE A 167 15.53 -6.46 -2.02
C ILE A 167 15.25 -6.57 -0.54
N ASP A 168 15.08 -5.45 0.14
CA ASP A 168 14.69 -5.43 1.55
C ASP A 168 13.18 -5.65 1.69
N ILE A 169 12.81 -6.56 2.60
CA ILE A 169 11.42 -6.86 2.93
C ILE A 169 11.25 -6.84 4.44
N ALA A 170 10.29 -6.05 4.93
CA ALA A 170 9.91 -6.02 6.33
C ALA A 170 8.40 -6.22 6.49
N ILE A 171 7.98 -6.92 7.56
CA ILE A 171 6.57 -7.05 7.94
C ILE A 171 6.38 -6.54 9.36
N GLU A 172 5.39 -5.68 9.55
CA GLU A 172 5.04 -5.07 10.84
C GLU A 172 3.52 -5.04 11.05
N PRO A 173 3.05 -4.99 12.31
CA PRO A 173 1.64 -4.82 12.59
C PRO A 173 1.10 -3.51 12.00
N ALA A 174 -0.10 -3.55 11.43
CA ALA A 174 -0.80 -2.36 10.97
C ALA A 174 -1.36 -1.55 12.15
N GLY A 175 -1.84 -0.34 11.87
CA GLY A 175 -2.55 0.48 12.83
C GLY A 175 -1.85 1.77 13.25
N LEU A 176 -2.43 2.45 14.25
CA LEU A 176 -1.96 3.77 14.68
C LEU A 176 -0.54 3.75 15.27
N GLY A 177 -0.17 2.68 15.97
CA GLY A 177 1.15 2.52 16.58
C GLY A 177 2.30 2.57 15.56
N ARG A 178 2.02 2.18 14.30
CA ARG A 178 3.00 2.26 13.21
C ARG A 178 3.35 3.71 12.84
N ARG A 179 2.41 4.63 12.94
CA ARG A 179 2.57 6.04 12.53
C ARG A 179 2.91 6.98 13.68
N SER A 180 2.73 6.55 14.93
CA SER A 180 2.95 7.37 16.12
C SER A 180 4.28 7.06 16.80
N LYS A 181 5.38 7.05 16.05
CA LYS A 181 6.72 6.86 16.63
C LYS A 181 7.06 8.05 17.51
N ARG A 182 7.54 7.77 18.74
CA ARG A 182 7.97 8.78 19.72
C ARG A 182 9.48 8.93 19.79
N LEU A 183 10.21 7.96 19.25
CA LEU A 183 11.65 7.93 19.22
C LEU A 183 12.09 7.56 17.79
N VAL A 184 13.01 8.35 17.24
CA VAL A 184 13.70 8.04 15.99
C VAL A 184 15.19 8.04 16.31
N CYS A 185 15.83 6.90 16.09
CA CYS A 185 17.25 6.74 16.22
C CYS A 185 17.90 6.70 14.83
N PHE A 186 18.92 7.48 14.66
CA PHE A 186 19.73 7.48 13.43
C PHE A 186 21.14 6.99 13.77
N ASP A 187 21.68 6.17 12.89
CA ASP A 187 23.10 5.89 12.85
C ASP A 187 23.85 7.15 12.39
N CYS A 188 25.09 7.31 12.84
CA CYS A 188 25.85 8.52 12.54
C CYS A 188 26.69 8.35 11.28
N ASP A 189 27.57 7.35 11.29
CA ASP A 189 28.56 7.14 10.26
C ASP A 189 27.91 6.66 8.95
N SER A 190 28.27 7.26 7.84
CA SER A 190 27.68 6.98 6.52
C SER A 190 26.14 7.08 6.45
N THR A 191 25.50 7.60 7.50
CA THR A 191 24.03 7.81 7.60
C THR A 191 23.69 9.29 7.79
N LEU A 192 24.07 9.90 8.91
CA LEU A 192 23.87 11.34 9.15
C LEU A 192 24.98 12.20 8.56
N ILE A 193 26.17 11.62 8.46
CA ILE A 193 27.34 12.24 7.85
C ILE A 193 27.82 11.40 6.66
N GLN A 194 28.58 12.03 5.76
CA GLN A 194 29.26 11.34 4.68
C GLN A 194 30.65 10.92 5.18
N GLY A 195 30.84 9.60 5.42
CA GLY A 195 32.07 9.02 5.91
C GLY A 195 32.02 8.62 7.38
N GLU A 196 33.17 8.32 7.95
CA GLU A 196 33.35 7.83 9.31
C GLU A 196 33.82 8.94 10.22
N VAL A 197 33.21 9.12 11.39
CA VAL A 197 33.61 10.15 12.36
C VAL A 197 35.11 10.04 12.74
N ILE A 198 35.58 8.81 12.93
CA ILE A 198 36.97 8.57 13.32
C ILE A 198 37.96 9.05 12.24
N GLU A 199 37.61 8.89 10.96
CA GLU A 199 38.46 9.37 9.85
C GLU A 199 38.47 10.90 9.78
N MET A 200 37.33 11.53 10.00
CA MET A 200 37.22 13.00 10.06
C MET A 200 38.04 13.59 11.21
N LEU A 201 38.02 12.95 12.39
CA LEU A 201 38.84 13.33 13.54
C LEU A 201 40.34 13.11 13.26
N ALA A 202 40.68 12.00 12.60
CA ALA A 202 42.03 11.69 12.19
C ALA A 202 42.61 12.72 11.21
N ALA A 203 41.81 13.15 10.23
CA ALA A 203 42.15 14.19 9.29
C ALA A 203 42.47 15.52 10.02
N HIS A 204 41.63 15.90 10.99
CA HIS A 204 41.84 17.08 11.81
C HIS A 204 43.10 16.98 12.67
N ALA A 205 43.47 15.78 13.13
CA ALA A 205 44.68 15.51 13.90
C ALA A 205 45.95 15.27 13.03
N GLY A 206 45.81 15.27 11.72
CA GLY A 206 46.92 14.96 10.78
C GLY A 206 47.32 13.48 10.77
N LYS A 207 46.43 12.58 11.14
CA LYS A 207 46.62 11.13 11.27
C LYS A 207 45.75 10.31 10.31
N GLU A 208 45.18 10.92 9.30
CA GLU A 208 44.24 10.34 8.36
C GLU A 208 44.71 9.01 7.77
N ASN A 209 45.94 8.95 7.25
CA ASN A 209 46.48 7.74 6.61
C ASN A 209 46.66 6.58 7.58
N GLU A 210 47.06 6.88 8.84
CA GLU A 210 47.23 5.85 9.87
C GLU A 210 45.88 5.22 10.26
N VAL A 211 44.89 6.06 10.51
CA VAL A 211 43.53 5.60 10.90
C VAL A 211 42.85 4.89 9.75
N ALA A 212 42.90 5.41 8.53
CA ALA A 212 42.31 4.74 7.35
C ALA A 212 42.90 3.33 7.13
N ALA A 213 44.22 3.14 7.36
CA ALA A 213 44.85 1.82 7.26
C ALA A 213 44.32 0.83 8.33
N VAL A 214 44.10 1.31 9.57
CA VAL A 214 43.57 0.50 10.67
C VAL A 214 42.10 0.18 10.39
N THR A 215 41.27 1.15 10.00
CA THR A 215 39.86 0.97 9.65
C THR A 215 39.70 -0.07 8.54
N ALA A 216 40.49 0.04 7.47
CA ALA A 216 40.44 -0.92 6.37
C ALA A 216 40.79 -2.35 6.79
N ARG A 217 41.74 -2.53 7.74
CA ARG A 217 42.08 -3.85 8.30
C ARG A 217 40.97 -4.40 9.19
N ALA A 218 40.38 -3.56 10.03
CA ALA A 218 39.22 -3.94 10.89
C ALA A 218 38.02 -4.38 10.04
N MET A 219 37.70 -3.63 8.98
CA MET A 219 36.60 -3.97 8.06
C MET A 219 36.81 -5.30 7.32
N ARG A 220 38.06 -5.71 7.09
CA ARG A 220 38.38 -7.04 6.56
C ARG A 220 38.39 -8.15 7.61
N GLY A 221 38.10 -7.81 8.89
CA GLY A 221 38.13 -8.78 10.00
C GLY A 221 39.54 -9.21 10.42
N GLU A 222 40.59 -8.44 10.04
CA GLU A 222 42.00 -8.70 10.42
C GLU A 222 42.29 -8.23 11.84
N LEU A 223 41.50 -7.30 12.35
CA LEU A 223 41.62 -6.74 13.69
C LEU A 223 40.27 -6.85 14.40
N ASP A 224 40.32 -7.19 15.70
CA ASP A 224 39.17 -7.06 16.57
C ASP A 224 39.02 -5.61 17.09
N PHE A 225 37.99 -5.34 17.88
CA PHE A 225 37.71 -3.98 18.37
C PHE A 225 38.90 -3.44 19.25
N GLU A 226 39.46 -4.27 20.13
CA GLU A 226 40.56 -3.85 21.01
C GLU A 226 41.84 -3.56 20.24
N ALA A 227 42.16 -4.36 19.22
CA ALA A 227 43.34 -4.17 18.38
C ALA A 227 43.21 -3.01 17.38
N SER A 228 42.01 -2.48 17.17
CA SER A 228 41.73 -1.34 16.27
C SER A 228 41.70 0.02 16.98
N LEU A 229 41.68 0.03 18.31
CA LEU A 229 41.77 1.24 19.13
C LEU A 229 43.25 1.70 19.32
#